data_756a87ad1237f7b7ffbef1724e90a0c4
#
_entry.id   756a87ad1237f7b7ffbef1724e90a0c4
#
_cell.length_a   1.000
_cell.length_b   1.000
_cell.length_c   1.000
_cell.angle_alpha   90.00
_cell.angle_beta   90.00
_cell.angle_gamma   90.00
#
_symmetry.space_group_name_H-M   'P 1'
#
loop_
_entity.id
_entity.type
_entity.pdbx_description
1 polymer ?
#
loop_
_entity_poly.entity_id
_entity_poly.type
_entity_poly.pdbx_seq_one_letter_code
_entity_poly.pdbx_strand_id
1 'polypeptide(L)'
;DNITGYILKDELLLNLVEEKGYKPISRIRRDAIFVPQIMPIPSLLDMFINKKEHMALVVNEFGRMEGIVSMEDIIETLLGIEIVDESDNTEDMQALARKNWEKRAKRMGILSNEK
;
A
#
# COMPACT_ATOMS: atom_id res chain seq x y z
N ASP A 1 -7.37 13.77 -8.40
CA ASP A 1 -8.05 13.79 -7.10
C ASP A 1 -9.36 13.04 -7.08
N ASN A 2 -9.89 12.70 -8.24
CA ASN A 2 -11.14 11.96 -8.28
C ASN A 2 -10.87 10.52 -8.68
N ILE A 3 -10.28 9.78 -7.75
CA ILE A 3 -9.92 8.40 -7.98
C ILE A 3 -11.10 7.52 -7.59
N THR A 4 -11.55 6.67 -8.51
CA THR A 4 -12.72 5.83 -8.27
C THR A 4 -12.37 4.36 -8.06
N GLY A 5 -11.18 3.94 -8.48
CA GLY A 5 -10.80 2.55 -8.33
C GLY A 5 -9.42 2.28 -8.84
N TYR A 6 -9.13 1.03 -9.06
CA TYR A 6 -7.81 0.60 -9.53
C TYR A 6 -7.95 -0.61 -10.45
N ILE A 7 -6.88 -0.90 -11.17
CA ILE A 7 -6.85 -2.00 -12.11
C ILE A 7 -5.64 -2.86 -11.77
N LEU A 8 -5.83 -4.16 -11.76
CA LEU A 8 -4.72 -5.08 -11.56
C LEU A 8 -4.01 -5.31 -12.88
N LYS A 9 -2.68 -5.23 -12.84
CA LYS A 9 -1.87 -5.37 -14.04
C LYS A 9 -2.09 -6.71 -14.71
N ASP A 10 -2.15 -7.77 -13.95
CA ASP A 10 -2.33 -9.10 -14.50
C ASP A 10 -3.67 -9.23 -15.21
N GLU A 11 -4.70 -8.62 -14.66
CA GLU A 11 -6.01 -8.64 -15.28
C GLU A 11 -5.99 -7.88 -16.60
N LEU A 12 -5.31 -6.76 -16.63
CA LEU A 12 -5.17 -5.97 -17.84
C LEU A 12 -4.45 -6.76 -18.93
N LEU A 13 -3.34 -7.41 -18.58
CA LEU A 13 -2.58 -8.18 -19.53
C LEU A 13 -3.36 -9.37 -20.07
N LEU A 14 -4.11 -10.04 -19.19
CA LEU A 14 -4.94 -11.16 -19.60
C LEU A 14 -5.98 -10.74 -20.62
N ASN A 15 -6.61 -9.59 -20.39
CA ASN A 15 -7.61 -9.06 -21.31
C ASN A 15 -7.01 -8.76 -22.68
N LEU A 16 -5.78 -8.26 -22.70
CA LEU A 16 -5.10 -8.00 -23.96
C LEU A 16 -4.81 -9.27 -24.72
N VAL A 17 -4.34 -10.30 -24.00
CA VAL A 17 -4.03 -11.58 -24.61
C VAL A 17 -5.26 -12.26 -25.19
N GLU A 18 -6.39 -12.09 -24.51
CA GLU A 18 -7.65 -12.70 -24.98
C GLU A 18 -8.36 -11.85 -26.02
N GLU A 19 -7.66 -10.87 -26.60
CA GLU A 19 -8.19 -10.02 -27.64
C GLU A 19 -9.37 -9.18 -27.19
N LYS A 20 -9.35 -8.77 -25.92
CA LYS A 20 -10.38 -7.92 -25.37
C LYS A 20 -9.86 -6.53 -25.08
N GLY A 21 -8.77 -6.15 -25.76
CA GLY A 21 -8.13 -4.89 -25.52
C GLY A 21 -8.95 -3.67 -25.92
N TYR A 22 -9.98 -3.86 -26.71
CA TYR A 22 -10.83 -2.76 -27.11
C TYR A 22 -11.88 -2.41 -26.05
N LYS A 23 -12.01 -3.19 -24.99
CA LYS A 23 -12.95 -2.90 -23.94
C LYS A 23 -12.46 -1.75 -23.07
N PRO A 24 -13.35 -0.90 -22.59
CA PRO A 24 -12.92 0.16 -21.68
C PRO A 24 -12.38 -0.42 -20.37
N ILE A 25 -11.44 0.28 -19.79
CA ILE A 25 -10.83 -0.20 -18.54
C ILE A 25 -11.82 -0.22 -17.38
N SER A 26 -12.93 0.52 -17.51
CA SER A 26 -13.97 0.48 -16.48
C SER A 26 -14.55 -0.93 -16.30
N ARG A 27 -14.40 -1.79 -17.31
CA ARG A 27 -14.90 -3.16 -17.22
C ARG A 27 -14.09 -4.03 -16.28
N ILE A 28 -12.82 -3.69 -16.07
CA ILE A 28 -11.95 -4.46 -15.19
C ILE A 28 -11.55 -3.66 -13.96
N ARG A 29 -12.18 -2.51 -13.75
CA ARG A 29 -11.90 -1.67 -12.60
C ARG A 29 -12.42 -2.31 -11.33
N ARG A 30 -11.62 -2.23 -10.28
CA ARG A 30 -12.02 -2.63 -8.94
C ARG A 30 -12.23 -1.37 -8.12
N ASP A 31 -13.27 -1.37 -7.31
CA ASP A 31 -13.57 -0.22 -6.48
C ASP A 31 -12.49 -0.04 -5.42
N ALA A 32 -12.10 1.21 -5.21
CA ALA A 32 -11.09 1.52 -4.22
C ALA A 32 -11.76 1.73 -2.86
N ILE A 33 -11.09 1.30 -1.80
CA ILE A 33 -11.52 1.66 -0.45
C ILE A 33 -10.66 2.80 0.04
N PHE A 34 -11.26 3.67 0.82
CA PHE A 34 -10.60 4.86 1.33
C PHE A 34 -10.46 4.77 2.83
N VAL A 35 -9.29 5.12 3.34
CA VAL A 35 -9.04 5.11 4.77
C VAL A 35 -8.44 6.43 5.17
N PRO A 36 -8.76 6.92 6.39
CA PRO A 36 -8.14 8.15 6.87
C PRO A 36 -6.70 7.90 7.26
N GLN A 37 -5.85 8.90 7.04
CA GLN A 37 -4.44 8.73 7.31
C GLN A 37 -4.14 8.56 8.79
N ILE A 38 -5.07 8.92 9.67
CA ILE A 38 -4.88 8.75 11.10
C ILE A 38 -5.25 7.35 11.60
N MET A 39 -5.74 6.48 10.72
CA MET A 39 -6.16 5.15 11.15
C MET A 39 -4.95 4.35 11.66
N PRO A 40 -5.04 3.78 12.87
CA PRO A 40 -3.94 2.96 13.38
C PRO A 40 -3.71 1.72 12.51
N ILE A 41 -2.45 1.31 12.44
CA ILE A 41 -2.07 0.17 11.60
C ILE A 41 -2.81 -1.11 11.96
N PRO A 42 -2.97 -1.48 13.24
CA PRO A 42 -3.73 -2.69 13.56
C PRO A 42 -5.18 -2.63 13.07
N SER A 43 -5.82 -1.47 13.18
CA SER A 43 -7.18 -1.30 12.69
C SER A 43 -7.25 -1.46 11.19
N LEU A 44 -6.25 -0.94 10.48
CA LEU A 44 -6.18 -1.05 9.04
C LEU A 44 -6.00 -2.50 8.60
N LEU A 45 -5.17 -3.25 9.31
CA LEU A 45 -4.97 -4.65 9.01
C LEU A 45 -6.26 -5.43 9.19
N ASP A 46 -6.98 -5.19 10.29
CA ASP A 46 -8.27 -5.84 10.53
C ASP A 46 -9.26 -5.54 9.40
N MET A 47 -9.27 -4.30 8.94
CA MET A 47 -10.17 -3.91 7.86
C MET A 47 -9.82 -4.64 6.57
N PHE A 48 -8.53 -4.74 6.24
CA PHE A 48 -8.10 -5.47 5.04
C PHE A 48 -8.53 -6.93 5.10
N ILE A 49 -8.33 -7.55 6.27
CA ILE A 49 -8.68 -8.97 6.43
C ILE A 49 -10.20 -9.14 6.32
N ASN A 50 -10.96 -8.31 7.00
CA ASN A 50 -12.41 -8.44 7.01
C ASN A 50 -13.03 -8.17 5.65
N LYS A 51 -12.49 -7.21 4.92
CA LYS A 51 -13.01 -6.86 3.60
C LYS A 51 -12.35 -7.61 2.47
N LYS A 52 -11.33 -8.42 2.80
CA LYS A 52 -10.58 -9.19 1.80
C LYS A 52 -9.99 -8.29 0.73
N GLU A 53 -9.48 -7.15 1.16
CA GLU A 53 -8.84 -6.20 0.26
C GLU A 53 -7.35 -6.19 0.50
N HIS A 54 -6.61 -5.74 -0.50
CA HIS A 54 -5.16 -5.72 -0.43
C HIS A 54 -4.58 -4.32 -0.55
N MET A 55 -5.40 -3.35 -0.89
CA MET A 55 -4.93 -2.00 -1.14
C MET A 55 -6.00 -0.99 -0.77
N ALA A 56 -5.58 0.15 -0.24
CA ALA A 56 -6.49 1.23 0.11
C ALA A 56 -5.87 2.56 -0.28
N LEU A 57 -6.73 3.52 -0.54
CA LEU A 57 -6.32 4.89 -0.78
C LEU A 57 -6.40 5.65 0.52
N VAL A 58 -5.33 6.36 0.84
CA VAL A 58 -5.25 7.10 2.11
C VAL A 58 -5.66 8.55 1.85
N VAL A 59 -6.59 9.04 2.65
CA VAL A 59 -7.07 10.42 2.51
C VAL A 59 -6.83 11.18 3.81
N ASN A 60 -6.70 12.48 3.68
CA ASN A 60 -6.54 13.36 4.84
C ASN A 60 -7.92 13.84 5.31
N GLU A 61 -7.91 14.72 6.32
CA GLU A 61 -9.15 15.22 6.90
C GLU A 61 -9.99 16.05 5.94
N PHE A 62 -9.39 16.52 4.85
CA PHE A 62 -10.11 17.27 3.83
C PHE A 62 -10.58 16.40 2.68
N GLY A 63 -10.39 15.10 2.79
CA GLY A 63 -10.80 14.18 1.74
C GLY A 63 -9.86 14.10 0.56
N ARG A 64 -8.68 14.68 0.68
CA ARG A 64 -7.69 14.64 -0.39
C ARG A 64 -6.83 13.39 -0.26
N MET A 65 -6.48 12.84 -1.41
CA MET A 65 -5.65 11.65 -1.44
C MET A 65 -4.22 11.95 -1.00
N GLU A 66 -3.75 11.19 -0.04
CA GLU A 66 -2.38 11.31 0.45
C GLU A 66 -1.48 10.23 -0.10
N GLY A 67 -2.04 9.09 -0.45
CA GLY A 67 -1.23 8.01 -0.98
C GLY A 67 -1.97 6.70 -1.02
N ILE A 68 -1.21 5.64 -1.18
CA ILE A 68 -1.72 4.28 -1.28
C ILE A 68 -1.05 3.45 -0.20
N VAL A 69 -1.80 2.54 0.40
CA VAL A 69 -1.24 1.59 1.35
C VAL A 69 -1.67 0.19 0.95
N SER A 70 -0.75 -0.76 1.00
CA SER A 70 -1.05 -2.15 0.69
C SER A 70 -0.97 -3.00 1.94
N MET A 71 -1.64 -4.16 1.90
CA MET A 71 -1.55 -5.11 3.01
C MET A 71 -0.11 -5.55 3.23
N GLU A 72 0.66 -5.69 2.16
CA GLU A 72 2.06 -6.07 2.28
C GLU A 72 2.87 -5.05 3.08
N ASP A 73 2.63 -3.77 2.83
CA ASP A 73 3.32 -2.71 3.57
C ASP A 73 3.03 -2.79 5.06
N ILE A 74 1.79 -3.09 5.40
CA ILE A 74 1.36 -3.18 6.78
C ILE A 74 2.02 -4.39 7.45
N ILE A 75 2.00 -5.51 6.77
CA ILE A 75 2.58 -6.73 7.32
C ILE A 75 4.08 -6.55 7.53
N GLU A 76 4.77 -5.95 6.57
CA GLU A 76 6.20 -5.68 6.72
C GLU A 76 6.48 -4.81 7.94
N THR A 77 5.67 -3.79 8.12
CA THR A 77 5.83 -2.88 9.25
C THR A 77 5.61 -3.60 10.57
N LEU A 78 4.57 -4.40 10.65
CA LEU A 78 4.25 -5.14 11.88
C LEU A 78 5.30 -6.20 12.19
N LEU A 79 5.76 -6.93 11.17
CA LEU A 79 6.80 -7.93 11.38
C LEU A 79 8.10 -7.29 11.83
N GLY A 80 8.43 -6.14 11.27
CA GLY A 80 9.61 -5.43 11.71
C GLY A 80 9.54 -5.05 13.17
N ILE A 81 8.39 -4.58 13.61
CA ILE A 81 8.19 -4.21 15.01
C ILE A 81 8.26 -5.44 15.90
N GLU A 82 7.59 -6.53 15.51
CA GLU A 82 7.56 -7.75 16.29
C GLU A 82 8.94 -8.39 16.41
N ILE A 83 9.68 -8.43 15.31
CA ILE A 83 11.02 -9.02 15.33
C ILE A 83 11.93 -8.22 16.23
N VAL A 84 11.80 -6.89 16.20
CA VAL A 84 12.57 -6.03 17.05
C VAL A 84 12.29 -6.33 18.52
N ASP A 85 11.04 -6.58 18.87
CA ASP A 85 10.64 -6.83 20.24
C ASP A 85 11.13 -8.16 20.77
N GLU A 86 11.32 -9.15 19.91
CA GLU A 86 11.58 -10.52 20.33
C GLU A 86 13.00 -11.02 20.05
N SER A 87 13.77 -10.27 19.28
CA SER A 87 15.07 -10.75 18.80
C SER A 87 16.22 -10.13 19.57
N ASP A 88 17.30 -10.93 19.76
CA ASP A 88 18.53 -10.42 20.33
C ASP A 88 19.27 -9.49 19.37
N ASN A 89 18.88 -9.52 18.09
CA ASN A 89 19.45 -8.65 17.06
C ASN A 89 18.53 -7.48 16.76
N THR A 90 17.93 -6.93 17.81
CA THR A 90 16.96 -5.86 17.63
C THR A 90 17.50 -4.66 16.87
N GLU A 91 18.75 -4.28 17.16
CA GLU A 91 19.35 -3.13 16.49
C GLU A 91 19.50 -3.36 14.99
N ASP A 92 19.95 -4.55 14.63
CA ASP A 92 20.13 -4.89 13.22
C ASP A 92 18.79 -4.89 12.48
N MET A 93 17.77 -5.43 13.11
CA MET A 93 16.44 -5.48 12.50
C MET A 93 15.83 -4.10 12.39
N GLN A 94 16.02 -3.26 13.40
CA GLN A 94 15.55 -1.89 13.35
C GLN A 94 16.25 -1.12 12.25
N ALA A 95 17.56 -1.29 12.13
CA ALA A 95 18.33 -0.62 11.10
C ALA A 95 17.87 -1.04 9.71
N LEU A 96 17.62 -2.33 9.52
CA LEU A 96 17.16 -2.83 8.25
C LEU A 96 15.78 -2.29 7.89
N ALA A 97 14.86 -2.32 8.84
CA ALA A 97 13.51 -1.82 8.60
C ALA A 97 13.54 -0.33 8.26
N ARG A 98 14.34 0.43 9.00
CA ARG A 98 14.45 1.86 8.74
C ARG A 98 15.05 2.13 7.37
N LYS A 99 16.06 1.36 7.01
CA LYS A 99 16.73 1.50 5.73
C LYS A 99 15.78 1.18 4.59
N ASN A 100 15.00 0.12 4.73
CA ASN A 100 14.03 -0.24 3.72
C ASN A 100 12.97 0.83 3.55
N TRP A 101 12.51 1.40 4.65
CA TRP A 101 11.55 2.46 4.62
C TRP A 101 12.11 3.71 3.93
N GLU A 102 13.36 4.05 4.25
CA GLU A 102 14.00 5.20 3.64
C GLU A 102 14.14 5.02 2.13
N LYS A 103 14.54 3.84 1.70
CA LYS A 103 14.65 3.56 0.26
C LYS A 103 13.30 3.73 -0.43
N ARG A 104 12.26 3.21 0.19
CA ARG A 104 10.92 3.30 -0.38
C ARG A 104 10.45 4.75 -0.42
N ALA A 105 10.69 5.50 0.64
CA ALA A 105 10.28 6.88 0.72
C ALA A 105 10.99 7.73 -0.31
N LYS A 106 12.28 7.49 -0.52
CA LYS A 106 13.04 8.21 -1.54
C LYS A 106 12.51 7.89 -2.93
N ARG A 107 12.21 6.62 -3.17
CA ARG A 107 11.68 6.20 -4.47
C ARG A 107 10.35 6.87 -4.77
N MET A 108 9.55 7.10 -3.75
CA MET A 108 8.25 7.74 -3.90
C MET A 108 8.31 9.26 -3.82
N GLY A 109 9.49 9.82 -3.58
CA GLY A 109 9.64 11.25 -3.49
C GLY A 109 9.25 11.86 -2.16
N ILE A 110 9.05 11.04 -1.14
CA ILE A 110 8.69 11.54 0.18
C ILE A 110 9.89 12.16 0.89
N LEU A 111 11.05 11.52 0.75
CA LEU A 111 12.28 12.01 1.35
C LEU A 111 13.18 12.61 0.27
N SER A 112 13.94 13.62 0.68
CA SER A 112 14.90 14.24 -0.22
C SER A 112 16.07 13.31 -0.50
N ASN A 113 16.57 13.34 -1.73
CA ASN A 113 17.75 12.59 -2.10
C ASN A 113 19.05 13.37 -1.87
N GLU A 114 18.95 14.54 -1.32
CA GLU A 114 20.12 15.39 -1.09
C GLU A 114 20.95 14.83 0.02
N LYS A 115 22.14 14.52 -0.31
CA LYS A 115 23.13 13.99 0.53
C LYS A 115 22.78 13.00 1.44
#